data_3674bd3364b1abafd17efe8887880c7b
#
_entry.id   3674bd3364b1abafd17efe8887880c7b
#
_cell.length_a   1.000
_cell.length_b   1.000
_cell.length_c   1.000
_cell.angle_alpha   90.00
_cell.angle_beta   90.00
_cell.angle_gamma   90.00
#
_symmetry.space_group_name_H-M   'P 1'
#
loop_
_entity.id
_entity.type
_entity.pdbx_description
1 polymer ?
#
loop_
_entity_poly.entity_id
_entity_poly.type
_entity_poly.pdbx_seq_one_letter_code
_entity_poly.pdbx_strand_id
1 'polypeptide(L)'
;MLELDLQLASEAEGLPDEADFRRWCELALRARSADSELTIRLVDEPEGRELNHTWRHKDYATNVLSFPADVPDGPNGEPLLDIPLLGDLVICAPVVAREAAEQGKPAQAHWAHLVIHGCLHLLGYDHLEDEEAEEMEELERQLLAELGHPDPY
;
A
#
# COMPACT_ATOMS: atom_id res chain seq x y z
N MET A 1 -5.31 -13.36 -10.77
CA MET A 1 -4.96 -14.01 -9.49
C MET A 1 -3.87 -13.19 -8.78
N LEU A 2 -4.00 -12.99 -7.48
CA LEU A 2 -3.01 -12.24 -6.71
C LEU A 2 -2.08 -13.20 -5.96
N GLU A 3 -0.79 -13.01 -6.15
CA GLU A 3 0.23 -13.65 -5.30
C GLU A 3 0.74 -12.62 -4.30
N LEU A 4 0.43 -12.85 -3.04
CA LEU A 4 0.80 -11.97 -1.94
C LEU A 4 1.86 -12.63 -1.06
N ASP A 5 3.01 -11.95 -0.93
CA ASP A 5 4.04 -12.32 0.03
C ASP A 5 3.97 -11.35 1.22
N LEU A 6 3.55 -11.85 2.37
CA LEU A 6 3.42 -11.06 3.58
C LEU A 6 4.61 -11.36 4.50
N GLN A 7 5.44 -10.35 4.75
CA GLN A 7 6.61 -10.46 5.60
C GLN A 7 6.37 -9.76 6.94
N LEU A 8 6.34 -10.53 8.01
CA LEU A 8 6.11 -10.01 9.36
C LEU A 8 7.44 -9.72 10.05
N ALA A 9 7.92 -8.50 9.92
CA ALA A 9 9.15 -8.02 10.54
C ALA A 9 8.87 -7.03 11.70
N SER A 10 7.64 -7.04 12.20
CA SER A 10 7.21 -6.20 13.33
C SER A 10 6.87 -7.10 14.53
N GLU A 11 7.16 -6.62 15.72
CA GLU A 11 6.77 -7.25 16.98
C GLU A 11 5.43 -6.74 17.51
N ALA A 12 4.79 -5.84 16.78
CA ALA A 12 3.50 -5.27 17.18
C ALA A 12 2.42 -6.35 17.30
N GLU A 13 1.51 -6.16 18.24
CA GLU A 13 0.37 -7.05 18.45
C GLU A 13 -0.88 -6.49 17.76
N GLY A 14 -1.87 -7.36 17.56
CA GLY A 14 -3.15 -6.94 16.98
C GLY A 14 -3.10 -6.59 15.51
N LEU A 15 -2.11 -7.11 14.79
CA LEU A 15 -1.98 -6.88 13.34
C LEU A 15 -3.09 -7.61 12.58
N PRO A 16 -3.54 -7.04 11.43
CA PRO A 16 -4.45 -7.77 10.54
C PRO A 16 -3.81 -9.09 10.08
N ASP A 17 -4.63 -10.06 9.75
CA ASP A 17 -4.13 -11.35 9.25
C ASP A 17 -3.93 -11.32 7.74
N GLU A 18 -3.33 -12.39 7.19
CA GLU A 18 -3.07 -12.49 5.76
C GLU A 18 -4.36 -12.39 4.93
N ALA A 19 -5.44 -12.98 5.40
CA ALA A 19 -6.73 -12.93 4.70
C ALA A 19 -7.24 -11.50 4.57
N ASP A 20 -7.05 -10.65 5.58
CA ASP A 20 -7.40 -9.24 5.53
C ASP A 20 -6.58 -8.50 4.48
N PHE A 21 -5.26 -8.66 4.51
CA PHE A 21 -4.39 -8.01 3.53
C PHE A 21 -4.71 -8.46 2.11
N ARG A 22 -4.93 -9.74 1.90
CA ARG A 22 -5.31 -10.29 0.60
C ARG A 22 -6.60 -9.68 0.10
N ARG A 23 -7.61 -9.59 0.95
CA ARG A 23 -8.92 -9.01 0.58
C ARG A 23 -8.78 -7.55 0.14
N TRP A 24 -8.03 -6.75 0.89
CA TRP A 24 -7.81 -5.35 0.54
C TRP A 24 -7.04 -5.18 -0.76
N CYS A 25 -6.02 -5.98 -0.97
CA CYS A 25 -5.23 -5.96 -2.21
C CYS A 25 -6.07 -6.39 -3.41
N GLU A 26 -6.82 -7.47 -3.28
CA GLU A 26 -7.69 -7.95 -4.37
C GLU A 26 -8.75 -6.91 -4.74
N LEU A 27 -9.31 -6.23 -3.76
CA LEU A 27 -10.28 -5.17 -3.98
C LEU A 27 -9.65 -4.00 -4.74
N ALA A 28 -8.47 -3.55 -4.32
CA ALA A 28 -7.76 -2.45 -4.97
C ALA A 28 -7.34 -2.80 -6.41
N LEU A 29 -7.04 -4.07 -6.66
CA LEU A 29 -6.52 -4.54 -7.94
C LEU A 29 -7.59 -5.15 -8.85
N ARG A 30 -8.85 -5.11 -8.46
CA ARG A 30 -9.93 -5.80 -9.19
C ARG A 30 -10.11 -5.34 -10.63
N ALA A 31 -9.77 -4.08 -10.94
CA ALA A 31 -9.85 -3.54 -12.29
C ALA A 31 -8.72 -4.04 -13.20
N ARG A 32 -7.71 -4.68 -12.60
CA ARG A 32 -6.59 -5.25 -13.34
C ARG A 32 -6.93 -6.69 -13.73
N SER A 33 -6.93 -6.96 -15.02
CA SER A 33 -7.27 -8.29 -15.54
C SER A 33 -6.11 -9.27 -15.52
N ALA A 34 -4.89 -8.79 -15.35
CA ALA A 34 -3.69 -9.62 -15.30
C ALA A 34 -3.40 -10.14 -13.90
N ASP A 35 -2.64 -11.23 -13.81
CA ASP A 35 -2.12 -11.70 -12.53
C ASP A 35 -1.21 -10.64 -11.91
N SER A 36 -1.13 -10.61 -10.59
CA SER A 36 -0.34 -9.61 -9.87
C SER A 36 0.44 -10.26 -8.73
N GLU A 37 1.70 -9.85 -8.59
CA GLU A 37 2.56 -10.23 -7.49
C GLU A 37 2.86 -9.00 -6.65
N LEU A 38 2.70 -9.11 -5.34
CA LEU A 38 2.87 -8.01 -4.41
C LEU A 38 3.50 -8.51 -3.11
N THR A 39 4.49 -7.77 -2.62
CA THR A 39 5.07 -8.02 -1.29
C THR A 39 4.63 -6.92 -0.34
N ILE A 40 4.16 -7.32 0.84
CA ILE A 40 3.88 -6.39 1.95
C ILE A 40 4.78 -6.78 3.10
N ARG A 41 5.60 -5.84 3.55
CA ARG A 41 6.47 -6.01 4.72
C ARG A 41 6.00 -5.11 5.83
N LEU A 42 5.70 -5.70 6.98
CA LEU A 42 5.33 -4.96 8.18
C LEU A 42 6.57 -4.80 9.04
N VAL A 43 6.88 -3.54 9.39
CA VAL A 43 8.11 -3.21 10.10
C VAL A 43 7.81 -2.39 11.37
N ASP A 44 8.82 -2.28 12.25
CA ASP A 44 8.79 -1.38 13.38
C ASP A 44 9.52 -0.08 13.05
N GLU A 45 9.44 0.92 13.94
CA GLU A 45 9.95 2.26 13.66
C GLU A 45 11.43 2.33 13.25
N PRO A 46 12.36 1.56 13.87
CA PRO A 46 13.76 1.63 13.44
C PRO A 46 13.99 1.28 11.98
N GLU A 47 13.40 0.19 11.51
CA GLU A 47 13.53 -0.21 10.10
C GLU A 47 12.77 0.75 9.18
N GLY A 48 11.56 1.16 9.57
CA GLY A 48 10.77 2.12 8.80
C GLY A 48 11.47 3.45 8.63
N ARG A 49 12.10 3.97 9.69
CA ARG A 49 12.89 5.19 9.65
C ARG A 49 14.10 5.05 8.74
N GLU A 50 14.83 3.94 8.84
CA GLU A 50 16.00 3.67 8.01
C GLU A 50 15.63 3.64 6.53
N LEU A 51 14.56 2.94 6.17
CA LEU A 51 14.09 2.85 4.79
C LEU A 51 13.63 4.21 4.26
N ASN A 52 12.90 4.97 5.05
CA ASN A 52 12.45 6.30 4.65
C ASN A 52 13.62 7.26 4.47
N HIS A 53 14.63 7.18 5.32
CA HIS A 53 15.85 7.97 5.21
C HIS A 53 16.64 7.60 3.95
N THR A 54 16.85 6.30 3.71
CA THR A 54 17.63 5.82 2.57
C THR A 54 16.98 6.15 1.23
N TRP A 55 15.67 5.96 1.11
CA TRP A 55 14.96 6.05 -0.17
C TRP A 55 14.24 7.38 -0.40
N ARG A 56 13.88 8.09 0.68
CA ARG A 56 13.14 9.36 0.60
C ARG A 56 13.86 10.53 1.24
N HIS A 57 15.01 10.29 1.83
CA HIS A 57 15.84 11.29 2.52
C HIS A 57 15.11 11.97 3.69
N LYS A 58 14.24 11.23 4.36
CA LYS A 58 13.46 11.71 5.51
C LYS A 58 13.80 10.89 6.74
N ASP A 59 14.28 11.54 7.79
CA ASP A 59 14.78 10.89 9.00
C ASP A 59 13.67 10.66 10.04
N TYR A 60 12.59 10.02 9.62
CA TYR A 60 11.52 9.56 10.52
C TYR A 60 10.80 8.38 9.88
N ALA A 61 10.11 7.57 10.71
CA ALA A 61 9.29 6.49 10.21
C ALA A 61 7.97 7.04 9.67
N THR A 62 7.61 6.66 8.44
CA THR A 62 6.31 6.99 7.86
C THR A 62 5.39 5.77 7.92
N ASN A 63 4.08 5.96 7.67
CA ASN A 63 3.11 4.87 7.75
C ASN A 63 3.29 3.83 6.65
N VAL A 64 3.42 4.26 5.39
CA VAL A 64 3.57 3.35 4.26
C VAL A 64 4.55 3.90 3.24
N LEU A 65 5.40 3.02 2.71
CA LEU A 65 6.29 3.29 1.59
C LEU A 65 5.91 2.35 0.44
N SER A 66 5.75 2.91 -0.75
CA SER A 66 5.43 2.16 -1.97
C SER A 66 6.65 2.14 -2.89
N PHE A 67 7.08 0.95 -3.28
CA PHE A 67 8.22 0.75 -4.18
C PHE A 67 7.73 0.03 -5.43
N PRO A 68 7.37 0.78 -6.50
CA PRO A 68 6.96 0.14 -7.76
C PRO A 68 8.07 -0.75 -8.31
N ALA A 69 7.70 -1.85 -8.94
CA ALA A 69 8.68 -2.72 -9.57
C ALA A 69 9.33 -1.99 -10.74
N ASP A 70 10.66 -2.02 -10.78
CA ASP A 70 11.44 -1.44 -11.87
C ASP A 70 11.69 -2.52 -12.93
N VAL A 71 10.83 -2.54 -13.96
CA VAL A 71 10.95 -3.50 -15.05
C VAL A 71 11.64 -2.80 -16.21
N PRO A 72 12.81 -3.31 -16.69
CA PRO A 72 13.51 -2.69 -17.80
C PRO A 72 12.69 -2.73 -19.08
N ASP A 73 12.70 -1.62 -19.81
CA ASP A 73 12.04 -1.53 -21.10
C ASP A 73 12.87 -2.21 -22.21
N GLY A 74 12.18 -2.72 -23.21
CA GLY A 74 12.79 -3.25 -24.39
C GLY A 74 13.33 -2.15 -25.31
N PRO A 75 13.99 -2.54 -26.44
CA PRO A 75 14.65 -1.58 -27.34
C PRO A 75 13.75 -0.49 -27.92
N ASN A 76 12.46 -0.71 -27.95
CA ASN A 76 11.47 0.24 -28.48
C ASN A 76 10.61 0.88 -27.37
N GLY A 77 11.06 0.81 -26.11
CA GLY A 77 10.28 1.29 -24.99
C GLY A 77 9.14 0.37 -24.58
N GLU A 78 9.07 -0.82 -25.15
CA GLU A 78 8.08 -1.84 -24.79
C GLU A 78 8.57 -2.64 -23.59
N PRO A 79 7.69 -3.10 -22.69
CA PRO A 79 8.10 -3.98 -21.60
C PRO A 79 8.71 -5.26 -22.17
N LEU A 80 9.92 -5.62 -21.69
CA LEU A 80 10.61 -6.83 -22.12
C LEU A 80 9.84 -8.10 -21.80
N LEU A 81 9.12 -8.08 -20.70
CA LEU A 81 8.35 -9.22 -20.20
C LEU A 81 7.02 -8.72 -19.65
N ASP A 82 5.98 -9.49 -19.87
CA ASP A 82 4.70 -9.26 -19.22
C ASP A 82 4.77 -9.81 -17.79
N ILE A 83 5.55 -9.11 -16.95
CA ILE A 83 5.80 -9.53 -15.58
C ILE A 83 4.66 -9.04 -14.70
N PRO A 84 4.00 -9.94 -13.93
CA PRO A 84 2.91 -9.54 -13.04
C PRO A 84 3.36 -8.83 -11.76
N LEU A 85 4.64 -8.55 -11.59
CA LEU A 85 5.20 -7.93 -10.40
C LEU A 85 4.81 -6.46 -10.30
N LEU A 86 4.03 -6.11 -9.27
CA LEU A 86 3.62 -4.72 -9.00
C LEU A 86 4.65 -3.94 -8.20
N GLY A 87 5.26 -4.57 -7.22
CA GLY A 87 6.23 -3.95 -6.34
C GLY A 87 6.05 -4.35 -4.88
N ASP A 88 6.54 -3.49 -4.00
CA ASP A 88 6.56 -3.74 -2.56
C ASP A 88 5.88 -2.60 -1.80
N LEU A 89 5.15 -2.96 -0.75
CA LEU A 89 4.66 -2.03 0.26
C LEU A 89 5.38 -2.31 1.56
N VAL A 90 5.92 -1.27 2.19
CA VAL A 90 6.50 -1.37 3.53
C VAL A 90 5.66 -0.52 4.46
N ILE A 91 5.05 -1.13 5.47
CA ILE A 91 4.12 -0.49 6.38
C ILE A 91 4.67 -0.56 7.81
N CYS A 92 4.79 0.61 8.44
CA CYS A 92 5.28 0.71 9.82
C CYS A 92 4.11 0.55 10.79
N ALA A 93 3.98 -0.63 11.38
CA ALA A 93 2.85 -0.99 12.23
C ALA A 93 2.64 -0.05 13.42
N PRO A 94 3.67 0.34 14.20
CA PRO A 94 3.48 1.28 15.31
C PRO A 94 2.96 2.64 14.88
N VAL A 95 3.39 3.14 13.71
CA VAL A 95 2.91 4.42 13.18
C VAL A 95 1.44 4.33 12.79
N VAL A 96 1.04 3.23 12.15
CA VAL A 96 -0.38 3.01 11.79
C VAL A 96 -1.26 2.98 13.02
N ALA A 97 -0.85 2.28 14.08
CA ALA A 97 -1.60 2.21 15.33
C ALA A 97 -1.74 3.59 15.98
N ARG A 98 -0.66 4.35 16.01
CA ARG A 98 -0.64 5.70 16.58
C ARG A 98 -1.57 6.65 15.80
N GLU A 99 -1.49 6.62 14.48
CA GLU A 99 -2.36 7.45 13.63
C GLU A 99 -3.83 7.11 13.78
N ALA A 100 -4.16 5.82 13.85
CA ALA A 100 -5.54 5.40 14.06
C ALA A 100 -6.09 5.95 15.39
N ALA A 101 -5.30 5.87 16.45
CA ALA A 101 -5.67 6.39 17.75
C ALA A 101 -5.83 7.93 17.72
N GLU A 102 -4.89 8.64 17.11
CA GLU A 102 -4.93 10.10 17.00
C GLU A 102 -6.13 10.59 16.19
N GLN A 103 -6.51 9.86 15.15
CA GLN A 103 -7.63 10.22 14.27
C GLN A 103 -8.97 9.67 14.74
N GLY A 104 -8.98 8.89 15.82
CA GLY A 104 -10.19 8.29 16.34
C GLY A 104 -10.81 7.26 15.40
N LYS A 105 -10.00 6.58 14.60
CA LYS A 105 -10.43 5.56 13.64
C LYS A 105 -10.20 4.16 14.18
N PRO A 106 -11.07 3.18 13.83
CA PRO A 106 -10.73 1.78 14.09
C PRO A 106 -9.43 1.42 13.38
N ALA A 107 -8.55 0.68 14.06
CA ALA A 107 -7.26 0.29 13.47
C ALA A 107 -7.45 -0.46 12.14
N GLN A 108 -8.43 -1.36 12.09
CA GLN A 108 -8.74 -2.12 10.88
C GLN A 108 -9.06 -1.23 9.69
N ALA A 109 -9.84 -0.16 9.90
CA ALA A 109 -10.19 0.79 8.85
C ALA A 109 -8.97 1.56 8.34
N HIS A 110 -8.08 1.94 9.26
CA HIS A 110 -6.87 2.67 8.88
C HIS A 110 -5.89 1.77 8.10
N TRP A 111 -5.74 0.52 8.54
CA TRP A 111 -4.95 -0.48 7.80
C TRP A 111 -5.47 -0.69 6.39
N ALA A 112 -6.80 -0.88 6.25
CA ALA A 112 -7.42 -1.06 4.94
C ALA A 112 -7.15 0.14 4.02
N HIS A 113 -7.31 1.36 4.55
CA HIS A 113 -7.04 2.58 3.80
C HIS A 113 -5.59 2.63 3.28
N LEU A 114 -4.62 2.35 4.15
CA LEU A 114 -3.21 2.44 3.77
C LEU A 114 -2.81 1.37 2.76
N VAL A 115 -3.32 0.15 2.89
CA VAL A 115 -3.04 -0.92 1.94
C VAL A 115 -3.63 -0.60 0.58
N ILE A 116 -4.89 -0.15 0.52
CA ILE A 116 -5.55 0.24 -0.72
C ILE A 116 -4.81 1.41 -1.36
N HIS A 117 -4.48 2.44 -0.59
CA HIS A 117 -3.74 3.61 -1.05
C HIS A 117 -2.38 3.20 -1.67
N GLY A 118 -1.63 2.34 -0.98
CA GLY A 118 -0.36 1.84 -1.48
C GLY A 118 -0.50 1.05 -2.77
N CYS A 119 -1.51 0.19 -2.88
CA CYS A 119 -1.78 -0.58 -4.09
C CYS A 119 -2.11 0.34 -5.26
N LEU A 120 -2.91 1.38 -5.04
CA LEU A 120 -3.24 2.33 -6.09
C LEU A 120 -2.01 3.09 -6.59
N HIS A 121 -1.09 3.46 -5.69
CA HIS A 121 0.19 4.03 -6.09
C HIS A 121 0.98 3.09 -7.00
N LEU A 122 1.03 1.80 -6.66
CA LEU A 122 1.73 0.81 -7.48
C LEU A 122 1.09 0.64 -8.87
N LEU A 123 -0.22 0.93 -8.99
CA LEU A 123 -0.91 0.93 -10.28
C LEU A 123 -0.69 2.20 -11.10
N GLY A 124 -0.02 3.20 -10.54
CA GLY A 124 0.28 4.45 -11.24
C GLY A 124 -0.58 5.63 -10.82
N TYR A 125 -1.53 5.46 -9.92
CA TYR A 125 -2.26 6.61 -9.37
C TYR A 125 -1.31 7.46 -8.52
N ASP A 126 -1.43 8.75 -8.65
CA ASP A 126 -0.60 9.69 -7.92
C ASP A 126 -1.46 10.84 -7.40
N HIS A 127 -0.91 11.68 -6.53
CA HIS A 127 -1.60 12.83 -5.99
C HIS A 127 -0.75 14.10 -6.07
N LEU A 128 0.11 14.17 -7.10
CA LEU A 128 0.95 15.34 -7.36
C LEU A 128 0.15 16.50 -7.93
N GLU A 129 -0.92 16.23 -8.69
CA GLU A 129 -1.83 17.22 -9.23
C GLU A 129 -3.21 17.08 -8.58
N ASP A 130 -3.96 18.17 -8.46
CA ASP A 130 -5.27 18.19 -7.80
C ASP A 130 -6.27 17.22 -8.42
N GLU A 131 -6.31 17.12 -9.75
CA GLU A 131 -7.21 16.21 -10.45
C GLU A 131 -6.86 14.73 -10.16
N GLU A 132 -5.58 14.41 -10.16
CA GLU A 132 -5.12 13.05 -9.84
C GLU A 132 -5.41 12.69 -8.38
N ALA A 133 -5.21 13.64 -7.48
CA ALA A 133 -5.51 13.46 -6.06
C ALA A 133 -7.00 13.20 -5.85
N GLU A 134 -7.87 13.96 -6.49
CA GLU A 134 -9.32 13.79 -6.39
C GLU A 134 -9.76 12.42 -6.92
N GLU A 135 -9.24 12.00 -8.05
CA GLU A 135 -9.55 10.71 -8.65
C GLU A 135 -9.14 9.55 -7.74
N MET A 136 -7.92 9.61 -7.20
CA MET A 136 -7.41 8.59 -6.29
C MET A 136 -8.20 8.54 -4.99
N GLU A 137 -8.49 9.69 -4.39
CA GLU A 137 -9.25 9.78 -3.15
C GLU A 137 -10.69 9.29 -3.32
N GLU A 138 -11.33 9.61 -4.44
CA GLU A 138 -12.69 9.12 -4.73
C GLU A 138 -12.71 7.61 -4.87
N LEU A 139 -11.71 7.04 -5.54
CA LEU A 139 -11.59 5.59 -5.67
C LEU A 139 -11.37 4.93 -4.31
N GLU A 140 -10.52 5.51 -3.47
CA GLU A 140 -10.31 5.02 -2.10
C GLU A 140 -11.61 5.04 -1.29
N ARG A 141 -12.39 6.11 -1.37
CA ARG A 141 -13.69 6.22 -0.70
C ARG A 141 -14.65 5.12 -1.14
N GLN A 142 -14.73 4.88 -2.45
CA GLN A 142 -15.60 3.84 -3.00
C GLN A 142 -15.21 2.44 -2.52
N LEU A 143 -13.92 2.13 -2.56
CA LEU A 143 -13.42 0.82 -2.15
C LEU A 143 -13.61 0.59 -0.65
N LEU A 144 -13.35 1.61 0.17
CA LEU A 144 -13.55 1.51 1.61
C LEU A 144 -15.03 1.39 1.98
N ALA A 145 -15.90 2.06 1.24
CA ALA A 145 -17.35 1.93 1.44
C ALA A 145 -17.84 0.50 1.17
N GLU A 146 -17.26 -0.17 0.19
CA GLU A 146 -17.58 -1.58 -0.08
C GLU A 146 -17.16 -2.50 1.07
N LEU A 147 -16.17 -2.12 1.85
CA LEU A 147 -15.73 -2.83 3.04
C LEU A 147 -16.53 -2.45 4.30
N GLY A 148 -17.42 -1.48 4.18
CA GLY A 148 -18.19 -0.98 5.31
C GLY A 148 -17.45 0.06 6.16
N HIS A 149 -16.37 0.63 5.64
CA HIS A 149 -15.61 1.67 6.34
C HIS A 149 -16.05 3.07 5.91
N PRO A 150 -15.99 4.06 6.83
CA PRO A 150 -16.34 5.44 6.48
C PRO A 150 -15.27 6.08 5.59
N ASP A 151 -15.63 7.26 5.04
CA ASP A 151 -14.72 8.08 4.27
C ASP A 151 -13.43 8.38 5.09
N PRO A 152 -12.23 8.07 4.56
CA PRO A 152 -10.98 8.29 5.28
C PRO A 152 -10.54 9.75 5.32
N TYR A 153 -11.17 10.61 4.54
CA TYR A 153 -10.77 12.02 4.39
C TYR A 153 -11.73 13.00 5.05
#